data_7a06191a0dd320c9c6bf6efa8abc8128
#
_entry.id   7a06191a0dd320c9c6bf6efa8abc8128
#
_cell.length_a   1.000
_cell.length_b   1.000
_cell.length_c   1.000
_cell.angle_alpha   90.00
_cell.angle_beta   90.00
_cell.angle_gamma   90.00
#
_symmetry.space_group_name_H-M   'P 1'
#
loop_
_entity.id
_entity.type
_entity.pdbx_description
1 polymer ?
#
loop_
_entity_poly.entity_id
_entity_poly.type
_entity_poly.pdbx_seq_one_letter_code
_entity_poly.pdbx_strand_id
1 'polypeptide(L)'
;MHKDLNQFIERANNIVVFTGAGISTESGIPDFRGPQGVWKTTTPIYFQDFISSEEVRRESWKRKFSNKDIIKKAKPNIGHLAVAKIINSNDSAHLITQNVDNLHQDAGVPQSKITEIHGNATYASCLDCHIRYELGPIKKVFLDEGIIPSCSECGGIIKQATISFGQSMPEIGMQIAQMKIVKCDLFITIGTSLVVYPVAGFPKLAKEIGAKLIIINNQPTDYDHIADLVIHQQIGEVFSDS
;
A
#
# COMPACT_ATOMS: atom_id res chain seq x y z
N MET A 1 7.57 -12.99 -18.03
CA MET A 1 7.78 -13.13 -16.57
C MET A 1 9.05 -13.93 -16.31
N HIS A 2 9.84 -13.55 -15.30
CA HIS A 2 11.09 -14.24 -14.94
C HIS A 2 10.87 -15.75 -14.72
N LYS A 3 11.68 -16.61 -15.37
CA LYS A 3 11.45 -18.06 -15.43
C LYS A 3 11.37 -18.73 -14.06
N ASP A 4 12.29 -18.36 -13.16
CA ASP A 4 12.33 -18.98 -11.83
C ASP A 4 11.12 -18.54 -10.96
N LEU A 5 10.69 -17.27 -11.08
CA LEU A 5 9.50 -16.77 -10.42
C LEU A 5 8.25 -17.57 -10.82
N ASN A 6 8.09 -17.85 -12.12
CA ASN A 6 7.00 -18.67 -12.65
C ASN A 6 6.95 -20.05 -12.00
N GLN A 7 8.10 -20.73 -11.87
CA GLN A 7 8.14 -22.05 -11.27
C GLN A 7 7.68 -22.07 -9.81
N PHE A 8 7.99 -21.01 -9.03
CA PHE A 8 7.49 -20.86 -7.67
C PHE A 8 5.97 -20.67 -7.65
N ILE A 9 5.45 -19.77 -8.52
CA ILE A 9 4.01 -19.47 -8.59
C ILE A 9 3.20 -20.71 -8.99
N GLU A 10 3.65 -21.46 -10.00
CA GLU A 10 2.96 -22.66 -10.51
C GLU A 10 2.90 -23.80 -9.47
N ARG A 11 3.86 -23.87 -8.54
CA ARG A 11 3.91 -24.91 -7.51
C ARG A 11 3.20 -24.53 -6.23
N ALA A 12 2.86 -23.27 -6.05
CA ALA A 12 2.27 -22.77 -4.82
C ALA A 12 0.75 -22.96 -4.79
N ASN A 13 0.24 -23.37 -3.62
CA ASN A 13 -1.19 -23.50 -3.37
C ASN A 13 -1.77 -22.25 -2.70
N ASN A 14 -1.01 -21.60 -1.81
CA ASN A 14 -1.44 -20.45 -1.03
C ASN A 14 -0.43 -19.31 -1.19
N ILE A 15 -0.75 -18.38 -2.06
CA ILE A 15 0.15 -17.26 -2.41
C ILE A 15 -0.24 -16.00 -1.63
N VAL A 16 0.72 -15.40 -0.96
CA VAL A 16 0.60 -14.03 -0.47
C VAL A 16 1.53 -13.13 -1.28
N VAL A 17 0.96 -12.09 -1.89
CA VAL A 17 1.72 -11.01 -2.51
C VAL A 17 1.72 -9.81 -1.56
N PHE A 18 2.90 -9.26 -1.28
CA PHE A 18 3.07 -8.10 -0.41
C PHE A 18 3.72 -6.96 -1.19
N THR A 19 3.00 -5.86 -1.40
CA THR A 19 3.47 -4.76 -2.25
C THR A 19 3.74 -3.48 -1.48
N GLY A 20 4.72 -2.70 -1.96
CA GLY A 20 5.03 -1.36 -1.49
C GLY A 20 5.11 -0.34 -2.62
N ALA A 21 5.44 0.91 -2.31
CA ALA A 21 5.36 2.05 -3.23
C ALA A 21 6.25 1.91 -4.48
N GLY A 22 7.27 1.07 -4.44
CA GLY A 22 8.13 0.80 -5.60
C GLY A 22 7.39 0.24 -6.80
N ILE A 23 6.27 -0.51 -6.61
CA ILE A 23 5.48 -1.01 -7.74
C ILE A 23 4.77 0.11 -8.50
N SER A 24 4.51 1.24 -7.86
CA SER A 24 3.76 2.37 -8.44
C SER A 24 4.65 3.42 -9.09
N THR A 25 5.98 3.29 -9.02
CA THR A 25 6.93 4.28 -9.59
C THR A 25 6.80 4.36 -11.11
N GLU A 26 6.62 3.23 -11.79
CA GLU A 26 6.38 3.18 -13.24
C GLU A 26 4.98 3.68 -13.65
N SER A 27 4.08 3.92 -12.68
CA SER A 27 2.80 4.60 -12.88
C SER A 27 2.89 6.11 -12.65
N GLY A 28 4.09 6.64 -12.36
CA GLY A 28 4.33 8.07 -12.10
C GLY A 28 4.06 8.49 -10.66
N ILE A 29 3.83 7.57 -9.73
CA ILE A 29 3.72 7.86 -8.30
C ILE A 29 5.11 7.65 -7.66
N PRO A 30 5.73 8.70 -7.09
CA PRO A 30 7.03 8.55 -6.46
C PRO A 30 6.93 7.65 -5.22
N ASP A 31 7.95 6.84 -4.99
CA ASP A 31 8.09 6.10 -3.74
C ASP A 31 8.45 7.04 -2.57
N PHE A 32 8.51 6.48 -1.37
CA PHE A 32 8.78 7.28 -0.16
C PHE A 32 10.26 7.36 0.20
N ARG A 33 11.09 6.36 -0.09
CA ARG A 33 12.45 6.19 0.44
C ARG A 33 13.52 5.96 -0.60
N GLY A 34 13.15 5.69 -1.83
CA GLY A 34 14.08 5.51 -2.95
C GLY A 34 14.96 6.75 -3.22
N PRO A 35 15.79 6.71 -4.25
CA PRO A 35 16.71 7.80 -4.57
C PRO A 35 16.03 9.16 -4.73
N GLN A 36 14.77 9.20 -5.15
CA GLN A 36 13.94 10.40 -5.30
C GLN A 36 12.71 10.37 -4.37
N GLY A 37 12.78 9.63 -3.27
CA GLY A 37 11.65 9.38 -2.37
C GLY A 37 11.10 10.64 -1.70
N VAL A 38 9.79 10.65 -1.47
CA VAL A 38 9.02 11.80 -0.93
C VAL A 38 9.57 12.29 0.41
N TRP A 39 10.03 11.38 1.27
CA TRP A 39 10.55 11.74 2.61
C TRP A 39 11.90 12.47 2.59
N LYS A 40 12.56 12.63 1.43
CA LYS A 40 13.77 13.46 1.30
C LYS A 40 13.45 14.96 1.29
N THR A 41 12.25 15.32 0.87
CA THR A 41 11.83 16.71 0.67
C THR A 41 10.62 17.12 1.51
N THR A 42 9.91 16.15 2.09
CA THR A 42 8.66 16.41 2.82
C THR A 42 8.69 15.71 4.18
N THR A 43 8.48 16.47 5.24
CA THR A 43 8.32 15.92 6.60
C THR A 43 6.91 15.33 6.75
N PRO A 44 6.77 14.07 7.23
CA PRO A 44 5.46 13.49 7.48
C PRO A 44 4.71 14.23 8.60
N ILE A 45 3.39 14.29 8.48
CA ILE A 45 2.50 14.76 9.54
C ILE A 45 2.18 13.55 10.43
N TYR A 46 2.54 13.63 11.71
CA TYR A 46 2.24 12.59 12.69
C TYR A 46 0.77 12.64 13.12
N PHE A 47 0.24 11.49 13.52
CA PHE A 47 -1.17 11.37 13.91
C PHE A 47 -1.54 12.26 15.09
N GLN A 48 -0.70 12.32 16.12
CA GLN A 48 -0.93 13.16 17.30
C GLN A 48 -0.99 14.66 16.96
N ASP A 49 -0.12 15.12 16.07
CA ASP A 49 -0.12 16.51 15.61
C ASP A 49 -1.41 16.82 14.81
N PHE A 50 -1.84 15.86 13.99
CA PHE A 50 -3.07 16.01 13.19
C PHE A 50 -4.32 16.11 14.08
N ILE A 51 -4.45 15.28 15.11
CA ILE A 51 -5.65 15.31 15.98
C ILE A 51 -5.66 16.50 16.94
N SER A 52 -4.46 16.94 17.41
CA SER A 52 -4.34 18.01 18.41
C SER A 52 -4.40 19.43 17.84
N SER A 53 -4.08 19.64 16.55
CA SER A 53 -3.94 20.98 15.96
C SER A 53 -4.80 21.15 14.70
N GLU A 54 -5.68 22.16 14.72
CA GLU A 54 -6.44 22.57 13.54
C GLU A 54 -5.53 23.06 12.41
N GLU A 55 -4.45 23.77 12.75
CA GLU A 55 -3.48 24.26 11.79
C GLU A 55 -2.80 23.10 11.04
N VAL A 56 -2.42 22.04 11.76
CA VAL A 56 -1.84 20.83 11.16
C VAL A 56 -2.87 20.10 10.28
N ARG A 57 -4.13 20.04 10.69
CA ARG A 57 -5.21 19.49 9.83
C ARG A 57 -5.36 20.31 8.55
N ARG A 58 -5.33 21.64 8.65
CA ARG A 58 -5.39 22.55 7.50
C ARG A 58 -4.22 22.34 6.55
N GLU A 59 -3.01 22.21 7.08
CA GLU A 59 -1.81 21.91 6.29
C GLU A 59 -1.92 20.55 5.61
N SER A 60 -2.42 19.52 6.30
CA SER A 60 -2.66 18.20 5.73
C SER A 60 -3.61 18.23 4.53
N TRP A 61 -4.73 18.96 4.64
CA TRP A 61 -5.68 19.12 3.54
C TRP A 61 -5.12 19.98 2.41
N LYS A 62 -4.33 21.02 2.70
CA LYS A 62 -3.60 21.77 1.69
C LYS A 62 -2.67 20.86 0.89
N ARG A 63 -1.83 20.06 1.56
CA ARG A 63 -0.94 19.10 0.89
C ARG A 63 -1.73 18.12 0.03
N LYS A 64 -2.85 17.62 0.55
CA LYS A 64 -3.70 16.69 -0.21
C LYS A 64 -4.25 17.30 -1.48
N PHE A 65 -4.69 18.54 -1.44
CA PHE A 65 -5.36 19.19 -2.57
C PHE A 65 -4.46 20.08 -3.45
N SER A 66 -3.27 20.47 -2.95
CA SER A 66 -2.27 21.21 -3.74
C SER A 66 -1.48 20.33 -4.68
N ASN A 67 -1.29 19.06 -4.31
CA ASN A 67 -0.57 18.13 -5.16
C ASN A 67 -1.39 17.88 -6.42
N LYS A 68 -0.73 18.18 -7.54
CA LYS A 68 -1.13 17.74 -8.87
C LYS A 68 -1.68 16.35 -8.69
N ASP A 69 -2.94 16.12 -8.93
CA ASP A 69 -3.69 14.85 -8.74
C ASP A 69 -2.94 13.62 -9.31
N ILE A 70 -1.71 13.36 -8.82
CA ILE A 70 -0.80 12.31 -9.30
C ILE A 70 -1.49 10.97 -9.17
N ILE A 71 -2.03 10.68 -7.97
CA ILE A 71 -2.76 9.43 -7.74
C ILE A 71 -3.97 9.31 -8.66
N LYS A 72 -4.74 10.39 -8.82
CA LYS A 72 -5.94 10.38 -9.68
C LYS A 72 -5.63 10.17 -11.17
N LYS A 73 -4.43 10.58 -11.62
CA LYS A 73 -4.00 10.44 -13.02
C LYS A 73 -3.24 9.16 -13.30
N ALA A 74 -2.68 8.54 -12.26
CA ALA A 74 -1.94 7.31 -12.39
C ALA A 74 -2.85 6.18 -12.90
N LYS A 75 -2.23 5.26 -13.64
CA LYS A 75 -2.89 4.06 -14.14
C LYS A 75 -2.07 2.84 -13.73
N PRO A 76 -2.72 1.68 -13.54
CA PRO A 76 -1.99 0.44 -13.32
C PRO A 76 -0.93 0.22 -14.40
N ASN A 77 0.28 -0.15 -13.99
CA ASN A 77 1.35 -0.57 -14.88
C ASN A 77 1.42 -2.10 -14.96
N ILE A 78 2.37 -2.62 -15.73
CA ILE A 78 2.54 -4.06 -15.97
C ILE A 78 2.72 -4.85 -14.66
N GLY A 79 3.37 -4.29 -13.64
CA GLY A 79 3.51 -4.91 -12.31
C GLY A 79 2.16 -5.11 -11.62
N HIS A 80 1.29 -4.09 -11.64
CA HIS A 80 -0.06 -4.20 -11.08
C HIS A 80 -0.90 -5.24 -11.82
N LEU A 81 -0.82 -5.28 -13.16
CA LEU A 81 -1.53 -6.26 -13.99
C LEU A 81 -1.03 -7.68 -13.72
N ALA A 82 0.28 -7.87 -13.55
CA ALA A 82 0.86 -9.16 -13.20
C ALA A 82 0.40 -9.63 -11.81
N VAL A 83 0.37 -8.74 -10.81
CA VAL A 83 -0.18 -9.04 -9.49
C VAL A 83 -1.66 -9.42 -9.60
N ALA A 84 -2.46 -8.67 -10.34
CA ALA A 84 -3.87 -8.99 -10.55
C ALA A 84 -4.05 -10.37 -11.20
N LYS A 85 -3.20 -10.73 -12.17
CA LYS A 85 -3.21 -12.05 -12.81
C LYS A 85 -2.89 -13.16 -11.80
N ILE A 86 -1.85 -13.00 -10.96
CA ILE A 86 -1.49 -13.97 -9.91
C ILE A 86 -2.64 -14.15 -8.92
N ILE A 87 -3.23 -13.05 -8.44
CA ILE A 87 -4.31 -13.09 -7.44
C ILE A 87 -5.59 -13.71 -8.01
N ASN A 88 -5.90 -13.45 -9.28
CA ASN A 88 -7.13 -13.95 -9.91
C ASN A 88 -7.01 -15.41 -10.39
N SER A 89 -5.80 -15.87 -10.69
CA SER A 89 -5.57 -17.27 -11.15
C SER A 89 -5.52 -18.29 -10.00
N ASN A 90 -5.49 -17.85 -8.75
CA ASN A 90 -5.42 -18.74 -7.58
C ASN A 90 -6.44 -18.30 -6.53
N ASP A 91 -7.37 -19.19 -6.17
CA ASP A 91 -8.47 -18.87 -5.25
C ASP A 91 -7.99 -18.56 -3.83
N SER A 92 -6.89 -19.17 -3.41
CA SER A 92 -6.29 -18.96 -2.09
C SER A 92 -5.32 -17.76 -2.06
N ALA A 93 -4.98 -17.17 -3.23
CA ALA A 93 -4.08 -16.05 -3.30
C ALA A 93 -4.68 -14.79 -2.65
N HIS A 94 -3.83 -14.02 -1.97
CA HIS A 94 -4.22 -12.78 -1.30
C HIS A 94 -3.15 -11.70 -1.46
N LEU A 95 -3.60 -10.48 -1.68
CA LEU A 95 -2.74 -9.30 -1.74
C LEU A 95 -2.79 -8.55 -0.41
N ILE A 96 -1.63 -8.29 0.15
CA ILE A 96 -1.44 -7.33 1.24
C ILE A 96 -0.67 -6.16 0.66
N THR A 97 -1.23 -4.95 0.69
CA THR A 97 -0.56 -3.78 0.13
C THR A 97 -0.32 -2.70 1.16
N GLN A 98 0.87 -2.11 1.11
CA GLN A 98 1.22 -0.89 1.82
C GLN A 98 0.79 0.37 1.06
N ASN A 99 0.42 0.20 -0.22
CA ASN A 99 0.06 1.31 -1.09
C ASN A 99 -1.35 1.83 -0.77
N VAL A 100 -1.51 3.12 -0.98
CA VAL A 100 -2.77 3.85 -0.73
C VAL A 100 -3.39 4.41 -2.02
N ASP A 101 -2.84 4.03 -3.19
CA ASP A 101 -3.12 4.62 -4.49
C ASP A 101 -4.31 4.04 -5.25
N ASN A 102 -4.86 2.90 -4.80
CA ASN A 102 -5.95 2.15 -5.42
C ASN A 102 -5.59 1.42 -6.74
N LEU A 103 -4.33 1.44 -7.17
CA LEU A 103 -3.96 0.90 -8.49
C LEU A 103 -4.12 -0.63 -8.60
N HIS A 104 -4.05 -1.36 -7.50
CA HIS A 104 -4.33 -2.80 -7.51
C HIS A 104 -5.79 -3.10 -7.79
N GLN A 105 -6.72 -2.34 -7.19
CA GLN A 105 -8.15 -2.44 -7.46
C GLN A 105 -8.43 -2.06 -8.92
N ASP A 106 -7.84 -0.97 -9.38
CA ASP A 106 -7.97 -0.49 -10.77
C ASP A 106 -7.37 -1.49 -11.79
N ALA A 107 -6.40 -2.32 -11.37
CA ALA A 107 -5.87 -3.43 -12.16
C ALA A 107 -6.76 -4.69 -12.15
N GLY A 108 -7.83 -4.71 -11.37
CA GLY A 108 -8.79 -5.81 -11.30
C GLY A 108 -8.56 -6.81 -10.17
N VAL A 109 -7.82 -6.45 -9.11
CA VAL A 109 -7.77 -7.26 -7.88
C VAL A 109 -9.09 -7.11 -7.12
N PRO A 110 -9.82 -8.20 -6.83
CA PRO A 110 -11.08 -8.13 -6.09
C PRO A 110 -10.87 -7.63 -4.66
N GLN A 111 -11.80 -6.80 -4.17
CA GLN A 111 -11.74 -6.26 -2.80
C GLN A 111 -11.70 -7.34 -1.72
N SER A 112 -12.28 -8.51 -1.96
CA SER A 112 -12.25 -9.66 -1.05
C SER A 112 -10.87 -10.34 -0.94
N LYS A 113 -10.00 -10.10 -1.92
CA LYS A 113 -8.64 -10.66 -1.99
C LYS A 113 -7.53 -9.63 -1.70
N ILE A 114 -7.88 -8.44 -1.21
CA ILE A 114 -6.90 -7.38 -0.91
C ILE A 114 -7.03 -6.90 0.54
N THR A 115 -5.89 -6.68 1.19
CA THR A 115 -5.79 -6.02 2.50
C THR A 115 -4.93 -4.77 2.35
N GLU A 116 -5.54 -3.59 2.50
CA GLU A 116 -4.89 -2.28 2.46
C GLU A 116 -4.38 -1.93 3.86
N ILE A 117 -3.16 -2.35 4.18
CA ILE A 117 -2.64 -2.28 5.54
C ILE A 117 -2.34 -0.84 6.01
N HIS A 118 -2.14 0.08 5.08
CA HIS A 118 -1.95 1.52 5.37
C HIS A 118 -3.14 2.37 4.92
N GLY A 119 -4.30 1.74 4.65
CA GLY A 119 -5.51 2.43 4.21
C GLY A 119 -5.49 2.84 2.75
N ASN A 120 -6.31 3.84 2.39
CA ASN A 120 -6.51 4.26 1.01
C ASN A 120 -6.59 5.80 0.91
N ALA A 121 -5.93 6.38 -0.10
CA ALA A 121 -5.84 7.82 -0.29
C ALA A 121 -6.94 8.40 -1.19
N THR A 122 -7.86 7.58 -1.69
CA THR A 122 -8.91 8.02 -2.62
C THR A 122 -10.17 8.54 -1.93
N TYR A 123 -10.29 8.33 -0.63
CA TYR A 123 -11.41 8.82 0.19
C TYR A 123 -10.93 9.27 1.58
N ALA A 124 -11.84 9.82 2.35
CA ALA A 124 -11.64 10.18 3.75
C ALA A 124 -12.62 9.43 4.67
N SER A 125 -12.35 9.40 5.96
CA SER A 125 -13.25 8.84 6.97
C SER A 125 -13.24 9.68 8.24
N CYS A 126 -14.33 9.62 8.98
CA CYS A 126 -14.39 10.13 10.33
C CYS A 126 -13.54 9.25 11.25
N LEU A 127 -12.75 9.85 12.14
CA LEU A 127 -11.92 9.10 13.09
C LEU A 127 -12.74 8.44 14.20
N ASP A 128 -13.95 8.97 14.50
CA ASP A 128 -14.78 8.51 15.60
C ASP A 128 -15.86 7.51 15.16
N CYS A 129 -16.67 7.85 14.14
CA CYS A 129 -17.77 6.99 13.69
C CYS A 129 -17.47 6.20 12.42
N HIS A 130 -16.30 6.37 11.83
CA HIS A 130 -15.78 5.66 10.66
C HIS A 130 -16.59 5.84 9.35
N ILE A 131 -17.56 6.76 9.31
CA ILE A 131 -18.29 7.07 8.08
C ILE A 131 -17.32 7.57 7.02
N ARG A 132 -17.50 7.03 5.81
CA ARG A 132 -16.71 7.36 4.62
C ARG A 132 -17.22 8.65 3.98
N TYR A 133 -16.28 9.45 3.49
CA TYR A 133 -16.50 10.70 2.75
C TYR A 133 -15.73 10.69 1.43
N GLU A 134 -16.39 11.10 0.37
CA GLU A 134 -15.73 11.34 -0.90
C GLU A 134 -14.91 12.64 -0.88
N LEU A 135 -13.74 12.63 -1.50
CA LEU A 135 -12.83 13.78 -1.45
C LEU A 135 -13.30 14.99 -2.27
N GLY A 136 -14.13 14.76 -3.29
CA GLY A 136 -14.61 15.83 -4.17
C GLY A 136 -15.36 16.95 -3.43
N PRO A 137 -16.41 16.65 -2.68
CA PRO A 137 -17.13 17.62 -1.85
C PRO A 137 -16.24 18.30 -0.81
N ILE A 138 -15.39 17.54 -0.12
CA ILE A 138 -14.42 18.10 0.84
C ILE A 138 -13.48 19.09 0.17
N LYS A 139 -12.91 18.72 -0.98
CA LYS A 139 -12.01 19.60 -1.74
C LYS A 139 -12.69 20.92 -2.09
N LYS A 140 -13.93 20.86 -2.56
CA LYS A 140 -14.69 22.05 -2.95
C LYS A 140 -14.86 23.00 -1.77
N VAL A 141 -15.40 22.55 -0.65
CA VAL A 141 -15.63 23.36 0.54
C VAL A 141 -14.33 23.91 1.11
N PHE A 142 -13.27 23.08 1.17
CA PHE A 142 -11.97 23.48 1.68
C PHE A 142 -11.31 24.56 0.82
N LEU A 143 -11.38 24.48 -0.52
CA LEU A 143 -10.74 25.44 -1.42
C LEU A 143 -11.57 26.74 -1.57
N ASP A 144 -12.90 26.65 -1.60
CA ASP A 144 -13.77 27.78 -1.83
C ASP A 144 -14.00 28.61 -0.55
N GLU A 145 -14.12 27.94 0.61
CA GLU A 145 -14.53 28.57 1.87
C GLU A 145 -13.45 28.49 2.97
N GLY A 146 -12.38 27.71 2.75
CA GLY A 146 -11.32 27.50 3.73
C GLY A 146 -11.73 26.67 4.94
N ILE A 147 -12.88 25.99 4.87
CA ILE A 147 -13.43 25.23 6.00
C ILE A 147 -12.73 23.87 6.09
N ILE A 148 -12.25 23.53 7.30
CA ILE A 148 -11.74 22.18 7.60
C ILE A 148 -12.92 21.25 7.80
N PRO A 149 -12.96 20.08 7.12
CA PRO A 149 -14.10 19.19 7.21
C PRO A 149 -14.25 18.58 8.60
N SER A 150 -15.49 18.57 9.10
CA SER A 150 -15.93 17.83 10.27
C SER A 150 -17.04 16.86 9.90
N CYS A 151 -17.22 15.81 10.70
CA CYS A 151 -18.23 14.78 10.43
C CYS A 151 -19.65 15.35 10.59
N SER A 152 -20.50 15.17 9.59
CA SER A 152 -21.90 15.58 9.61
C SER A 152 -22.74 14.81 10.63
N GLU A 153 -22.34 13.58 10.96
CA GLU A 153 -23.12 12.70 11.85
C GLU A 153 -22.76 12.85 13.33
N CYS A 154 -21.45 13.03 13.63
CA CYS A 154 -20.99 13.05 15.03
C CYS A 154 -20.12 14.26 15.39
N GLY A 155 -19.85 15.16 14.44
CA GLY A 155 -18.96 16.31 14.65
C GLY A 155 -17.46 15.97 14.70
N GLY A 156 -17.11 14.70 14.59
CA GLY A 156 -15.74 14.21 14.70
C GLY A 156 -14.80 14.65 13.59
N ILE A 157 -13.51 14.38 13.79
CA ILE A 157 -12.45 14.79 12.85
C ILE A 157 -12.51 13.90 11.60
N ILE A 158 -12.59 14.52 10.43
CA ILE A 158 -12.43 13.83 9.13
C ILE A 158 -10.96 13.86 8.73
N LYS A 159 -10.43 12.69 8.39
CA LYS A 159 -9.07 12.48 7.91
C LYS A 159 -9.08 11.66 6.62
N GLN A 160 -8.12 11.91 5.73
CA GLN A 160 -7.86 10.99 4.64
C GLN A 160 -7.68 9.57 5.20
N ALA A 161 -8.29 8.57 4.56
CA ALA A 161 -8.36 7.20 5.10
C ALA A 161 -7.01 6.43 5.00
N THR A 162 -5.90 7.14 5.16
CA THR A 162 -4.56 6.56 5.22
C THR A 162 -4.08 6.48 6.66
N ILE A 163 -3.22 5.52 6.97
CA ILE A 163 -2.59 5.42 8.30
C ILE A 163 -1.39 6.35 8.37
N SER A 164 -1.41 7.26 9.33
CA SER A 164 -0.30 8.20 9.60
C SER A 164 0.72 7.59 10.56
N PHE A 165 1.95 8.09 10.57
CA PHE A 165 2.93 7.73 11.61
C PHE A 165 2.38 8.03 13.00
N GLY A 166 2.52 7.06 13.92
CA GLY A 166 1.97 7.13 15.27
C GLY A 166 0.47 6.81 15.38
N GLN A 167 -0.20 6.51 14.27
CA GLN A 167 -1.57 5.98 14.28
C GLN A 167 -1.54 4.46 14.43
N SER A 168 -2.51 3.91 15.18
CA SER A 168 -2.69 2.47 15.29
C SER A 168 -2.97 1.85 13.93
N MET A 169 -2.37 0.68 13.68
CA MET A 169 -2.65 -0.11 12.48
C MET A 169 -4.11 -0.59 12.50
N PRO A 170 -4.74 -0.79 11.32
CA PRO A 170 -6.10 -1.31 11.25
C PRO A 170 -6.13 -2.75 11.78
N GLU A 171 -6.77 -2.95 12.94
CA GLU A 171 -6.76 -4.22 13.67
C GLU A 171 -7.26 -5.39 12.80
N ILE A 172 -8.41 -5.24 12.15
CA ILE A 172 -8.98 -6.26 11.26
C ILE A 172 -8.03 -6.55 10.10
N GLY A 173 -7.44 -5.51 9.50
CA GLY A 173 -6.47 -5.66 8.41
C GLY A 173 -5.23 -6.44 8.85
N MET A 174 -4.70 -6.16 10.06
CA MET A 174 -3.57 -6.88 10.61
C MET A 174 -3.90 -8.35 10.89
N GLN A 175 -5.08 -8.64 11.45
CA GLN A 175 -5.55 -10.00 11.70
C GLN A 175 -5.70 -10.78 10.39
N ILE A 176 -6.32 -10.20 9.36
CA ILE A 176 -6.45 -10.83 8.03
C ILE A 176 -5.06 -11.11 7.44
N ALA A 177 -4.17 -10.13 7.46
CA ALA A 177 -2.81 -10.29 6.94
C ALA A 177 -2.09 -11.47 7.63
N GLN A 178 -2.10 -11.51 8.96
CA GLN A 178 -1.50 -12.60 9.73
C GLN A 178 -2.12 -13.96 9.39
N MET A 179 -3.45 -14.06 9.33
CA MET A 179 -4.14 -15.31 8.95
C MET A 179 -3.75 -15.80 7.55
N LYS A 180 -3.55 -14.88 6.61
CA LYS A 180 -3.12 -15.25 5.25
C LYS A 180 -1.66 -15.67 5.23
N ILE A 181 -0.80 -14.97 5.96
CA ILE A 181 0.63 -15.29 6.04
C ILE A 181 0.84 -16.69 6.66
N VAL A 182 0.21 -17.00 7.79
CA VAL A 182 0.41 -18.31 8.46
C VAL A 182 -0.09 -19.51 7.66
N LYS A 183 -0.84 -19.28 6.59
CA LYS A 183 -1.33 -20.34 5.69
C LYS A 183 -0.59 -20.38 4.36
N CYS A 184 0.25 -19.38 4.06
CA CYS A 184 0.90 -19.32 2.76
C CYS A 184 2.06 -20.32 2.65
N ASP A 185 2.25 -20.85 1.46
CA ASP A 185 3.42 -21.65 1.07
C ASP A 185 4.37 -20.83 0.17
N LEU A 186 3.89 -19.70 -0.37
CA LEU A 186 4.67 -18.75 -1.14
C LEU A 186 4.34 -17.30 -0.71
N PHE A 187 5.38 -16.54 -0.31
CA PHE A 187 5.30 -15.13 0.02
C PHE A 187 6.16 -14.31 -0.97
N ILE A 188 5.54 -13.40 -1.72
CA ILE A 188 6.23 -12.59 -2.73
C ILE A 188 6.18 -11.13 -2.30
N THR A 189 7.34 -10.50 -2.08
CA THR A 189 7.42 -9.05 -1.85
C THR A 189 7.76 -8.33 -3.15
N ILE A 190 7.07 -7.23 -3.45
CA ILE A 190 7.27 -6.46 -4.68
C ILE A 190 7.34 -4.96 -4.38
N GLY A 191 8.46 -4.32 -4.72
CA GLY A 191 8.63 -2.87 -4.64
C GLY A 191 8.53 -2.31 -3.23
N THR A 192 9.08 -3.00 -2.23
CA THR A 192 9.10 -2.55 -0.84
C THR A 192 10.50 -2.61 -0.25
N SER A 193 10.90 -1.57 0.48
CA SER A 193 12.19 -1.50 1.18
C SER A 193 12.21 -2.32 2.48
N LEU A 194 11.05 -2.84 2.93
CA LEU A 194 10.90 -3.66 4.14
C LEU A 194 11.44 -3.03 5.43
N VAL A 195 11.29 -1.71 5.59
CA VAL A 195 11.78 -0.96 6.77
C VAL A 195 10.66 -0.34 7.62
N VAL A 196 9.38 -0.47 7.21
CA VAL A 196 8.25 0.12 7.93
C VAL A 196 7.59 -0.92 8.83
N TYR A 197 7.91 -0.87 10.11
CA TYR A 197 7.30 -1.74 11.11
C TYR A 197 5.89 -1.26 11.52
N PRO A 198 4.99 -2.23 11.87
CA PRO A 198 5.24 -3.66 12.10
C PRO A 198 5.27 -4.53 10.83
N VAL A 199 4.77 -4.06 9.70
CA VAL A 199 4.54 -4.90 8.50
C VAL A 199 5.82 -5.34 7.79
N ALA A 200 6.95 -4.64 8.02
CA ALA A 200 8.27 -5.07 7.57
C ALA A 200 8.66 -6.47 8.10
N GLY A 201 8.06 -6.92 9.20
CA GLY A 201 8.28 -8.25 9.76
C GLY A 201 7.55 -9.39 9.03
N PHE A 202 6.63 -9.12 8.13
CA PHE A 202 5.82 -10.14 7.45
C PHE A 202 6.65 -11.15 6.63
N PRO A 203 7.70 -10.76 5.87
CA PRO A 203 8.55 -11.72 5.16
C PRO A 203 9.25 -12.70 6.11
N LYS A 204 9.73 -12.20 7.26
CA LYS A 204 10.35 -13.03 8.29
C LYS A 204 9.34 -14.03 8.88
N LEU A 205 8.15 -13.58 9.22
CA LEU A 205 7.07 -14.44 9.70
C LEU A 205 6.75 -15.55 8.68
N ALA A 206 6.64 -15.21 7.39
CA ALA A 206 6.41 -16.19 6.33
C ALA A 206 7.52 -17.25 6.27
N LYS A 207 8.79 -16.84 6.40
CA LYS A 207 9.92 -17.80 6.45
C LYS A 207 9.89 -18.70 7.68
N GLU A 208 9.56 -18.18 8.84
CA GLU A 208 9.50 -18.92 10.11
C GLU A 208 8.45 -20.03 10.07
N ILE A 209 7.36 -19.86 9.32
CA ILE A 209 6.34 -20.91 9.11
C ILE A 209 6.66 -21.84 7.93
N GLY A 210 7.78 -21.67 7.25
CA GLY A 210 8.24 -22.54 6.17
C GLY A 210 7.84 -22.16 4.76
N ALA A 211 7.23 -20.98 4.55
CA ALA A 211 6.91 -20.49 3.23
C ALA A 211 8.18 -20.17 2.40
N LYS A 212 8.08 -20.32 1.09
CA LYS A 212 9.07 -19.77 0.17
C LYS A 212 8.95 -18.26 0.12
N LEU A 213 10.07 -17.54 0.20
CA LEU A 213 10.14 -16.09 0.15
C LEU A 213 10.80 -15.63 -1.15
N ILE A 214 10.11 -14.78 -1.89
CA ILE A 214 10.65 -14.11 -3.08
C ILE A 214 10.66 -12.61 -2.83
N ILE A 215 11.77 -11.97 -3.18
CA ILE A 215 11.93 -10.51 -3.09
C ILE A 215 12.19 -9.95 -4.49
N ILE A 216 11.29 -9.08 -4.95
CA ILE A 216 11.41 -8.33 -6.20
C ILE A 216 11.50 -6.85 -5.83
N ASN A 217 12.70 -6.31 -5.85
CA ASN A 217 12.94 -4.91 -5.50
C ASN A 217 14.21 -4.40 -6.18
N ASN A 218 14.16 -3.20 -6.74
CA ASN A 218 15.31 -2.64 -7.46
C ASN A 218 16.55 -2.42 -6.57
N GLN A 219 16.35 -2.26 -5.27
CA GLN A 219 17.41 -2.06 -4.28
C GLN A 219 17.48 -3.24 -3.31
N PRO A 220 18.66 -3.55 -2.74
CA PRO A 220 18.78 -4.54 -1.68
C PRO A 220 17.87 -4.24 -0.48
N THR A 221 17.46 -5.30 0.20
CA THR A 221 16.69 -5.23 1.46
C THR A 221 17.40 -6.01 2.56
N ASP A 222 17.08 -5.69 3.81
CA ASP A 222 17.62 -6.41 4.97
C ASP A 222 17.21 -7.90 5.02
N TYR A 223 16.25 -8.30 4.21
CA TYR A 223 15.70 -9.67 4.16
C TYR A 223 16.21 -10.50 2.97
N ASP A 224 17.05 -9.95 2.10
CA ASP A 224 17.56 -10.68 0.93
C ASP A 224 18.28 -11.98 1.32
N HIS A 225 19.01 -11.96 2.45
CA HIS A 225 19.79 -13.10 2.93
C HIS A 225 18.95 -14.30 3.36
N ILE A 226 17.64 -14.15 3.63
CA ILE A 226 16.73 -15.26 3.97
C ILE A 226 15.80 -15.66 2.83
N ALA A 227 15.81 -14.93 1.72
CA ALA A 227 14.95 -15.20 0.59
C ALA A 227 15.39 -16.42 -0.21
N ASP A 228 14.43 -17.15 -0.78
CA ASP A 228 14.68 -18.27 -1.70
C ASP A 228 15.00 -17.78 -3.12
N LEU A 229 14.50 -16.59 -3.47
CA LEU A 229 14.82 -15.92 -4.74
C LEU A 229 14.80 -14.40 -4.52
N VAL A 230 15.86 -13.73 -5.00
CA VAL A 230 15.96 -12.26 -5.01
C VAL A 230 16.14 -11.79 -6.45
N ILE A 231 15.33 -10.79 -6.86
CA ILE A 231 15.39 -10.20 -8.20
C ILE A 231 15.56 -8.68 -8.04
N HIS A 232 16.79 -8.19 -8.31
CA HIS A 232 17.12 -6.75 -8.32
C HIS A 232 17.01 -6.19 -9.72
N GLN A 233 15.75 -6.00 -10.18
CA GLN A 233 15.42 -5.44 -11.49
C GLN A 233 14.24 -4.49 -11.39
N GLN A 234 14.04 -3.68 -12.44
CA GLN A 234 12.80 -2.91 -12.59
C GLN A 234 11.59 -3.86 -12.66
N ILE A 235 10.51 -3.52 -11.98
CA ILE A 235 9.34 -4.40 -11.88
C ILE A 235 8.74 -4.67 -13.26
N GLY A 236 8.70 -3.64 -14.13
CA GLY A 236 8.25 -3.79 -15.51
C GLY A 236 9.08 -4.80 -16.31
N GLU A 237 10.41 -4.86 -16.10
CA GLU A 237 11.28 -5.85 -16.76
C GLU A 237 11.00 -7.28 -16.29
N VAL A 238 10.78 -7.46 -14.96
CA VAL A 238 10.47 -8.78 -14.38
C VAL A 238 9.19 -9.37 -14.95
N PHE A 239 8.21 -8.52 -15.27
CA PHE A 239 6.89 -8.94 -15.75
C PHE A 239 6.62 -8.67 -17.23
N SER A 240 7.58 -8.16 -18.01
CA SER A 240 7.38 -7.78 -19.42
C SER A 240 6.88 -8.90 -20.34
N ASP A 241 7.18 -10.16 -20.02
CA ASP A 241 6.80 -11.33 -20.82
C ASP A 241 5.58 -12.08 -20.24
N SER A 242 4.71 -11.41 -19.50
CA SER A 242 3.61 -12.03 -18.72
C SER A 242 2.28 -12.05 -19.46
#